data_adec112aac1629970dbbe6992a4f168f
#
_entry.id   adec112aac1629970dbbe6992a4f168f
#
_cell.length_a   1.000
_cell.length_b   1.000
_cell.length_c   1.000
_cell.angle_alpha   90.00
_cell.angle_beta   90.00
_cell.angle_gamma   90.00
#
_symmetry.space_group_name_H-M   'P 1'
#
loop_
_entity.id
_entity.type
_entity.pdbx_description
1 polymer ?
#
loop_
_entity_poly.entity_id
_entity_poly.type
_entity_poly.pdbx_seq_one_letter_code
_entity_poly.pdbx_strand_id
1 'polypeptide(L)'
;MHRVRTTLLLMSARILHIVKWYPNPVDPQNGIFVKKHIDATGEQPNVLGFINAQFETIEAGNFTIYGAQEMGISAKVAALYGALARVQPDAVHFHCYTQDLWVFSKILKSKGIPYIHSEHWSGLLPENNANLRGIKRKMMKAFFEGAAQVLPVSPALSQGILQIAPKAKITVVPNIIDEIDFSKPKEFSSKSFCVVGDVVFSIKRQDIILKAFRQLPSTKCELHFYGGGPDLEKLQALTKHDLNITVHGRITNEIVLHSLPNHHAHVQFSAYETFGIATLEARKAGLWAISRASFGSSSYADKGVLWAENEGELIKAMRQILELEKPEINPFEGLSAAGIGRQIQKCYNAVL
;
A
#
# COMPACT_ATOMS: atom_id res chain seq x y z
N MET A 1 -6.57 43.57 -36.41
CA MET A 1 -5.89 42.27 -36.47
C MET A 1 -5.99 41.59 -35.10
N HIS A 2 -7.04 40.78 -34.91
CA HIS A 2 -7.23 39.98 -33.72
C HIS A 2 -6.43 38.65 -33.86
N ARG A 3 -5.40 38.47 -33.05
CA ARG A 3 -4.74 37.18 -32.92
C ARG A 3 -5.66 36.24 -32.13
N VAL A 4 -6.25 35.30 -32.83
CA VAL A 4 -6.91 34.11 -32.22
C VAL A 4 -5.83 33.30 -31.59
N ARG A 5 -5.74 33.31 -30.23
CA ARG A 5 -4.96 32.32 -29.48
C ARG A 5 -5.70 30.98 -29.58
N THR A 6 -5.22 30.13 -30.46
CA THR A 6 -5.63 28.72 -30.49
C THR A 6 -5.13 28.10 -29.19
N THR A 7 -6.05 27.88 -28.24
CA THR A 7 -5.77 27.06 -27.07
C THR A 7 -5.56 25.63 -27.57
N LEU A 8 -4.31 25.20 -27.72
CA LEU A 8 -4.03 23.78 -27.87
C LEU A 8 -4.63 23.10 -26.63
N LEU A 9 -5.69 22.31 -26.82
CA LEU A 9 -6.07 21.27 -25.89
C LEU A 9 -4.84 20.37 -25.77
N LEU A 10 -4.10 20.49 -24.67
CA LEU A 10 -3.06 19.52 -24.28
C LEU A 10 -3.80 18.17 -24.17
N MET A 11 -3.66 17.33 -25.18
CA MET A 11 -4.13 15.95 -25.10
C MET A 11 -3.44 15.35 -23.88
N SER A 12 -4.21 14.81 -22.93
CA SER A 12 -3.66 14.14 -21.78
C SER A 12 -2.76 12.98 -22.23
N ALA A 13 -1.61 12.85 -21.60
CA ALA A 13 -0.65 11.81 -21.95
C ALA A 13 -1.26 10.41 -21.77
N ARG A 14 -1.09 9.55 -22.75
CA ARG A 14 -1.58 8.16 -22.69
C ARG A 14 -0.62 7.31 -21.88
N ILE A 15 -0.99 7.01 -20.65
CA ILE A 15 -0.22 6.16 -19.76
C ILE A 15 -0.78 4.74 -19.79
N LEU A 16 0.08 3.73 -20.02
CA LEU A 16 -0.27 2.33 -19.83
C LEU A 16 0.25 1.87 -18.46
N HIS A 17 -0.66 1.57 -17.55
CA HIS A 17 -0.32 1.00 -16.24
C HIS A 17 -0.12 -0.51 -16.34
N ILE A 18 1.00 -1.01 -15.83
CA ILE A 18 1.26 -2.45 -15.72
C ILE A 18 1.30 -2.83 -14.26
N VAL A 19 0.37 -3.70 -13.85
CA VAL A 19 0.11 -4.04 -12.45
C VAL A 19 0.31 -5.52 -12.17
N LYS A 20 0.82 -5.84 -10.97
CA LYS A 20 0.89 -7.19 -10.43
C LYS A 20 -0.12 -7.41 -9.31
N TRP A 21 -0.42 -6.38 -8.54
CA TRP A 21 -1.42 -6.34 -7.51
C TRP A 21 -2.52 -5.39 -7.94
N TYR A 22 -3.73 -5.92 -8.03
CA TYR A 22 -4.92 -5.18 -8.41
C TYR A 22 -6.17 -5.94 -7.96
N PRO A 23 -7.27 -5.27 -7.60
CA PRO A 23 -8.52 -5.93 -7.26
C PRO A 23 -8.97 -6.93 -8.33
N ASN A 24 -9.39 -8.12 -7.90
CA ASN A 24 -9.77 -9.21 -8.79
C ASN A 24 -10.85 -10.09 -8.14
N PRO A 25 -11.50 -11.02 -8.87
CA PRO A 25 -12.60 -11.82 -8.32
C PRO A 25 -12.22 -12.72 -7.16
N VAL A 26 -10.96 -13.13 -7.06
CA VAL A 26 -10.46 -13.99 -5.98
C VAL A 26 -10.16 -13.18 -4.73
N ASP A 27 -9.61 -11.97 -4.91
CA ASP A 27 -9.30 -11.05 -3.82
C ASP A 27 -9.61 -9.60 -4.23
N PRO A 28 -10.80 -9.08 -3.90
CA PRO A 28 -11.20 -7.71 -4.22
C PRO A 28 -10.37 -6.62 -3.51
N GLN A 29 -9.60 -6.97 -2.47
CA GLN A 29 -8.73 -6.06 -1.74
C GLN A 29 -7.28 -6.10 -2.21
N ASN A 30 -6.93 -7.04 -3.10
CA ASN A 30 -5.58 -7.16 -3.64
C ASN A 30 -5.14 -5.86 -4.34
N GLY A 31 -4.06 -5.25 -3.88
CA GLY A 31 -3.50 -4.05 -4.52
C GLY A 31 -4.43 -2.84 -4.58
N ILE A 32 -5.38 -2.71 -3.66
CA ILE A 32 -6.30 -1.56 -3.60
C ILE A 32 -5.55 -0.22 -3.58
N PHE A 33 -4.37 -0.16 -2.95
CA PHE A 33 -3.51 1.01 -2.93
C PHE A 33 -2.93 1.35 -4.33
N VAL A 34 -2.66 0.35 -5.18
CA VAL A 34 -2.26 0.56 -6.58
C VAL A 34 -3.44 1.15 -7.37
N LYS A 35 -4.63 0.56 -7.21
CA LYS A 35 -5.85 1.07 -7.85
C LYS A 35 -6.09 2.53 -7.46
N LYS A 36 -6.00 2.88 -6.17
CA LYS A 36 -6.16 4.26 -5.69
C LYS A 36 -5.17 5.22 -6.34
N HIS A 37 -3.89 4.84 -6.48
CA HIS A 37 -2.90 5.67 -7.18
C HIS A 37 -3.27 5.90 -8.65
N ILE A 38 -3.75 4.87 -9.34
CA ILE A 38 -4.18 4.96 -10.74
C ILE A 38 -5.41 5.87 -10.86
N ASP A 39 -6.44 5.62 -10.04
CA ASP A 39 -7.69 6.40 -10.05
C ASP A 39 -7.45 7.89 -9.73
N ALA A 40 -6.47 8.19 -8.86
CA ALA A 40 -6.13 9.56 -8.49
C ALA A 40 -5.52 10.38 -9.63
N THR A 41 -5.11 9.77 -10.73
CA THR A 41 -4.64 10.49 -11.92
C THR A 41 -5.77 11.10 -12.74
N GLY A 42 -7.03 10.75 -12.46
CA GLY A 42 -8.23 11.39 -13.04
C GLY A 42 -8.59 10.96 -14.46
N GLU A 43 -7.91 9.95 -15.01
CA GLU A 43 -8.12 9.46 -16.37
C GLU A 43 -8.80 8.09 -16.37
N GLN A 44 -9.45 7.72 -17.50
CA GLN A 44 -9.85 6.33 -17.71
C GLN A 44 -8.56 5.50 -17.87
N PRO A 45 -8.23 4.58 -16.95
CA PRO A 45 -6.92 3.98 -16.93
C PRO A 45 -6.78 2.93 -18.05
N ASN A 46 -5.67 3.01 -18.80
CA ASN A 46 -5.21 1.89 -19.62
C ASN A 46 -4.43 0.95 -18.69
N VAL A 47 -4.96 -0.24 -18.42
CA VAL A 47 -4.37 -1.18 -17.46
C VAL A 47 -4.11 -2.53 -18.11
N LEU A 48 -2.90 -3.05 -17.90
CA LEU A 48 -2.50 -4.43 -18.19
C LEU A 48 -2.04 -5.09 -16.89
N GLY A 49 -2.79 -6.07 -16.39
CA GLY A 49 -2.51 -6.75 -15.13
C GLY A 49 -2.14 -8.22 -15.30
N PHE A 50 -1.19 -8.67 -14.48
CA PHE A 50 -0.77 -10.06 -14.35
C PHE A 50 -0.82 -10.49 -12.90
N ILE A 51 -2.02 -10.89 -12.44
CA ILE A 51 -2.26 -11.24 -11.04
C ILE A 51 -1.91 -12.70 -10.79
N ASN A 52 -1.15 -12.97 -9.74
CA ASN A 52 -0.76 -14.33 -9.37
C ASN A 52 -1.92 -15.07 -8.67
N ALA A 53 -3.00 -15.28 -9.42
CA ALA A 53 -4.19 -16.03 -9.01
C ALA A 53 -4.82 -16.69 -10.25
N GLN A 54 -5.70 -17.67 -10.05
CA GLN A 54 -6.42 -18.33 -11.11
C GLN A 54 -7.83 -17.78 -11.21
N PHE A 55 -8.15 -17.10 -12.30
CA PHE A 55 -9.48 -16.60 -12.66
C PHE A 55 -9.54 -16.33 -14.18
N GLU A 56 -10.74 -16.17 -14.71
CA GLU A 56 -10.94 -15.79 -16.11
C GLU A 56 -10.46 -14.36 -16.38
N THR A 57 -9.86 -14.14 -17.56
CA THR A 57 -9.37 -12.81 -17.95
C THR A 57 -10.51 -11.78 -17.95
N ILE A 58 -10.26 -10.64 -17.33
CA ILE A 58 -11.20 -9.51 -17.30
C ILE A 58 -10.76 -8.51 -18.37
N GLU A 59 -11.64 -8.21 -19.32
CA GLU A 59 -11.39 -7.25 -20.39
C GLU A 59 -12.50 -6.22 -20.49
N ALA A 60 -12.11 -4.93 -20.56
CA ALA A 60 -13.02 -3.81 -20.78
C ALA A 60 -12.27 -2.66 -21.47
N GLY A 61 -12.40 -2.55 -22.78
CA GLY A 61 -11.69 -1.52 -23.57
C GLY A 61 -10.17 -1.64 -23.44
N ASN A 62 -9.52 -0.64 -22.87
CA ASN A 62 -8.06 -0.63 -22.61
C ASN A 62 -7.65 -1.21 -21.25
N PHE A 63 -8.58 -1.86 -20.57
CA PHE A 63 -8.35 -2.52 -19.29
C PHE A 63 -8.34 -4.04 -19.51
N THR A 64 -7.25 -4.71 -19.16
CA THR A 64 -7.11 -6.17 -19.26
C THR A 64 -6.36 -6.70 -18.04
N ILE A 65 -6.99 -7.60 -17.28
CA ILE A 65 -6.38 -8.26 -16.12
C ILE A 65 -6.41 -9.78 -16.33
N TYR A 66 -5.23 -10.39 -16.35
CA TYR A 66 -5.05 -11.82 -16.47
C TYR A 66 -4.92 -12.49 -15.10
N GLY A 67 -5.63 -13.61 -14.89
CA GLY A 67 -5.27 -14.60 -13.88
C GLY A 67 -3.99 -15.32 -14.34
N ALA A 68 -2.83 -14.88 -13.86
CA ALA A 68 -1.54 -15.20 -14.46
C ALA A 68 -0.71 -16.22 -13.65
N GLN A 69 -1.35 -17.00 -12.77
CA GLN A 69 -0.65 -17.97 -11.91
C GLN A 69 0.21 -18.95 -12.73
N GLU A 70 -0.28 -19.41 -13.89
CA GLU A 70 0.41 -20.35 -14.77
C GLU A 70 0.93 -19.70 -16.07
N MET A 71 0.83 -18.36 -16.18
CA MET A 71 1.19 -17.64 -17.41
C MET A 71 2.70 -17.46 -17.54
N GLY A 72 3.30 -18.12 -18.54
CA GLY A 72 4.73 -18.00 -18.86
C GLY A 72 5.12 -16.63 -19.42
N ILE A 73 6.41 -16.32 -19.41
CA ILE A 73 6.94 -15.02 -19.85
C ILE A 73 6.61 -14.70 -21.31
N SER A 74 6.61 -15.68 -22.21
CA SER A 74 6.28 -15.49 -23.62
C SER A 74 4.85 -15.00 -23.82
N ALA A 75 3.88 -15.57 -23.11
CA ALA A 75 2.49 -15.15 -23.15
C ALA A 75 2.31 -13.73 -22.57
N LYS A 76 3.00 -13.40 -21.47
CA LYS A 76 3.00 -12.05 -20.88
C LYS A 76 3.61 -11.01 -21.84
N VAL A 77 4.67 -11.38 -22.56
CA VAL A 77 5.29 -10.53 -23.60
C VAL A 77 4.32 -10.32 -24.77
N ALA A 78 3.61 -11.36 -25.22
CA ALA A 78 2.60 -11.22 -26.28
C ALA A 78 1.47 -10.28 -25.84
N ALA A 79 0.97 -10.41 -24.60
CA ALA A 79 -0.03 -9.51 -24.02
C ALA A 79 0.47 -8.05 -23.94
N LEU A 80 1.75 -7.84 -23.56
CA LEU A 80 2.36 -6.52 -23.58
C LEU A 80 2.36 -5.91 -24.99
N TYR A 81 2.79 -6.66 -26.03
CA TYR A 81 2.77 -6.16 -27.40
C TYR A 81 1.35 -5.81 -27.87
N GLY A 82 0.35 -6.62 -27.53
CA GLY A 82 -1.05 -6.34 -27.81
C GLY A 82 -1.53 -5.04 -27.13
N ALA A 83 -1.21 -4.84 -25.86
CA ALA A 83 -1.55 -3.63 -25.13
C ALA A 83 -0.83 -2.38 -25.70
N LEU A 84 0.47 -2.49 -26.04
CA LEU A 84 1.23 -1.39 -26.66
C LEU A 84 0.65 -0.99 -28.04
N ALA A 85 0.23 -1.95 -28.84
CA ALA A 85 -0.38 -1.70 -30.15
C ALA A 85 -1.74 -1.01 -30.02
N ARG A 86 -2.56 -1.43 -29.05
CA ARG A 86 -3.91 -0.90 -28.80
C ARG A 86 -3.87 0.50 -28.18
N VAL A 87 -3.07 0.69 -27.14
CA VAL A 87 -3.01 1.94 -26.36
C VAL A 87 -2.12 2.99 -27.00
N GLN A 88 -1.04 2.58 -27.66
CA GLN A 88 0.02 3.46 -28.17
C GLN A 88 0.48 4.47 -27.10
N PRO A 89 0.96 4.01 -25.94
CA PRO A 89 1.21 4.87 -24.80
C PRO A 89 2.42 5.78 -25.03
N ASP A 90 2.34 6.99 -24.49
CA ASP A 90 3.43 7.95 -24.45
C ASP A 90 4.46 7.58 -23.36
N ALA A 91 3.99 6.93 -22.28
CA ALA A 91 4.82 6.29 -21.25
C ALA A 91 4.13 5.07 -20.64
N VAL A 92 4.92 4.19 -20.01
CA VAL A 92 4.43 3.04 -19.23
C VAL A 92 4.70 3.28 -17.76
N HIS A 93 3.70 3.02 -16.89
CA HIS A 93 3.85 3.10 -15.45
C HIS A 93 3.72 1.69 -14.83
N PHE A 94 4.84 1.16 -14.34
CA PHE A 94 4.89 -0.11 -13.63
C PHE A 94 4.56 0.06 -12.15
N HIS A 95 3.82 -0.89 -11.58
CA HIS A 95 3.52 -0.92 -10.14
C HIS A 95 4.00 -2.24 -9.54
N CYS A 96 4.83 -2.15 -8.49
CA CYS A 96 5.43 -3.25 -7.75
C CYS A 96 6.35 -4.14 -8.60
N TYR A 97 7.63 -4.18 -8.24
CA TYR A 97 8.65 -4.89 -9.01
C TYR A 97 8.42 -6.41 -9.08
N THR A 98 8.57 -6.95 -10.28
CA THR A 98 8.75 -8.38 -10.55
C THR A 98 9.82 -8.61 -11.60
N GLN A 99 10.37 -9.83 -11.68
CA GLN A 99 11.43 -10.15 -12.65
C GLN A 99 10.98 -9.95 -14.11
N ASP A 100 9.71 -10.20 -14.41
CA ASP A 100 9.12 -10.00 -15.74
C ASP A 100 9.27 -8.53 -16.21
N LEU A 101 9.20 -7.57 -15.30
CA LEU A 101 9.31 -6.15 -15.63
C LEU A 101 10.68 -5.76 -16.17
N TRP A 102 11.73 -6.49 -15.80
CA TRP A 102 13.04 -6.28 -16.42
C TRP A 102 13.00 -6.63 -17.93
N VAL A 103 12.33 -7.72 -18.31
CA VAL A 103 12.14 -8.07 -19.74
C VAL A 103 11.33 -6.99 -20.43
N PHE A 104 10.22 -6.57 -19.83
CA PHE A 104 9.36 -5.51 -20.37
C PHE A 104 10.12 -4.20 -20.55
N SER A 105 10.95 -3.81 -19.59
CA SER A 105 11.77 -2.59 -19.69
C SER A 105 12.73 -2.62 -20.87
N LYS A 106 13.26 -3.80 -21.26
CA LYS A 106 14.11 -3.92 -22.46
C LYS A 106 13.30 -3.75 -23.75
N ILE A 107 12.08 -4.26 -23.80
CA ILE A 107 11.16 -4.07 -24.92
C ILE A 107 10.80 -2.59 -25.05
N LEU A 108 10.43 -1.92 -23.96
CA LEU A 108 10.10 -0.50 -23.96
C LEU A 108 11.29 0.34 -24.46
N LYS A 109 12.49 0.05 -23.93
CA LYS A 109 13.72 0.74 -24.36
C LYS A 109 13.96 0.59 -25.87
N SER A 110 13.76 -0.59 -26.44
CA SER A 110 13.94 -0.81 -27.89
C SER A 110 12.90 -0.07 -28.74
N LYS A 111 11.77 0.31 -28.16
CA LYS A 111 10.70 1.09 -28.79
C LYS A 111 10.77 2.60 -28.49
N GLY A 112 11.75 3.05 -27.70
CA GLY A 112 11.85 4.45 -27.29
C GLY A 112 10.76 4.91 -26.34
N ILE A 113 10.02 3.98 -25.69
CA ILE A 113 8.95 4.32 -24.75
C ILE A 113 9.53 4.44 -23.34
N PRO A 114 9.45 5.60 -22.68
CA PRO A 114 9.91 5.78 -21.30
C PRO A 114 9.01 5.01 -20.33
N TYR A 115 9.57 4.65 -19.16
CA TYR A 115 8.76 4.07 -18.09
C TYR A 115 9.07 4.70 -16.73
N ILE A 116 8.02 4.72 -15.91
CA ILE A 116 8.01 5.14 -14.51
C ILE A 116 7.70 3.90 -13.68
N HIS A 117 8.12 3.88 -12.42
CA HIS A 117 7.85 2.75 -11.54
C HIS A 117 7.46 3.19 -10.13
N SER A 118 6.24 2.85 -9.70
CA SER A 118 5.80 2.97 -8.30
C SER A 118 6.13 1.70 -7.53
N GLU A 119 6.75 1.86 -6.35
CA GLU A 119 7.19 0.72 -5.55
C GLU A 119 6.55 0.71 -4.16
N HIS A 120 6.06 -0.49 -3.77
CA HIS A 120 5.36 -0.74 -2.51
C HIS A 120 5.90 -1.96 -1.75
N TRP A 121 6.74 -2.78 -2.40
CA TRP A 121 7.15 -4.08 -1.88
C TRP A 121 8.17 -3.97 -0.73
N SER A 122 7.81 -4.53 0.43
CA SER A 122 8.66 -4.53 1.63
C SER A 122 9.96 -5.30 1.50
N GLY A 123 10.08 -6.20 0.51
CA GLY A 123 11.35 -6.90 0.23
C GLY A 123 12.48 -5.99 -0.22
N LEU A 124 12.19 -4.72 -0.56
CA LEU A 124 13.19 -3.71 -0.91
C LEU A 124 13.60 -2.80 0.25
N LEU A 125 12.97 -2.91 1.41
CA LEU A 125 13.42 -2.19 2.60
C LEU A 125 14.88 -2.53 2.95
N PRO A 126 15.65 -1.61 3.55
CA PRO A 126 17.06 -1.84 3.89
C PRO A 126 17.30 -3.13 4.67
N GLU A 127 16.45 -3.47 5.62
CA GLU A 127 16.51 -4.66 6.45
C GLU A 127 16.22 -5.96 5.70
N ASN A 128 15.51 -5.90 4.56
CA ASN A 128 15.07 -7.07 3.80
C ASN A 128 15.88 -7.28 2.51
N ASN A 129 16.51 -6.25 1.96
CA ASN A 129 17.14 -6.30 0.63
C ASN A 129 18.50 -7.03 0.63
N ALA A 130 19.09 -7.33 1.77
CA ALA A 130 20.36 -8.07 1.88
C ALA A 130 20.31 -9.47 1.27
N ASN A 131 19.12 -10.08 1.19
CA ASN A 131 18.89 -11.39 0.58
C ASN A 131 18.82 -11.34 -0.96
N LEU A 132 18.75 -10.16 -1.55
CA LEU A 132 18.73 -9.95 -2.98
C LEU A 132 20.15 -10.00 -3.54
N ARG A 133 20.57 -11.14 -4.13
CA ARG A 133 21.94 -11.39 -4.60
C ARG A 133 21.99 -11.84 -6.06
N GLY A 134 23.20 -11.87 -6.62
CA GLY A 134 23.50 -12.43 -7.93
C GLY A 134 22.80 -11.74 -9.08
N ILE A 135 22.32 -12.52 -10.04
CA ILE A 135 21.70 -12.03 -11.27
C ILE A 135 20.40 -11.25 -11.01
N LYS A 136 19.59 -11.68 -10.03
CA LYS A 136 18.35 -11.00 -9.66
C LYS A 136 18.60 -9.56 -9.23
N ARG A 137 19.62 -9.32 -8.39
CA ARG A 137 20.01 -7.98 -7.97
C ARG A 137 20.51 -7.13 -9.13
N LYS A 138 21.28 -7.73 -10.07
CA LYS A 138 21.75 -7.02 -11.27
C LYS A 138 20.61 -6.62 -12.19
N MET A 139 19.62 -7.50 -12.41
CA MET A 139 18.42 -7.21 -13.20
C MET A 139 17.60 -6.09 -12.57
N MET A 140 17.39 -6.14 -11.25
CA MET A 140 16.66 -5.13 -10.49
C MET A 140 17.36 -3.78 -10.53
N LYS A 141 18.70 -3.75 -10.34
CA LYS A 141 19.51 -2.55 -10.49
C LYS A 141 19.31 -1.93 -11.88
N ALA A 142 19.48 -2.73 -12.95
CA ALA A 142 19.33 -2.27 -14.32
C ALA A 142 17.91 -1.76 -14.64
N PHE A 143 16.90 -2.35 -13.99
CA PHE A 143 15.50 -1.91 -14.11
C PHE A 143 15.30 -0.54 -13.44
N PHE A 144 15.67 -0.37 -12.17
CA PHE A 144 15.48 0.90 -11.47
C PHE A 144 16.32 2.04 -12.04
N GLU A 145 17.58 1.78 -12.44
CA GLU A 145 18.42 2.80 -13.06
C GLU A 145 18.00 3.15 -14.50
N GLY A 146 17.25 2.27 -15.17
CA GLY A 146 16.68 2.51 -16.49
C GLY A 146 15.33 3.21 -16.48
N ALA A 147 14.68 3.31 -15.35
CA ALA A 147 13.43 4.04 -15.21
C ALA A 147 13.65 5.56 -15.36
N ALA A 148 12.74 6.22 -16.06
CA ALA A 148 12.75 7.69 -16.14
C ALA A 148 12.51 8.30 -14.75
N GLN A 149 11.70 7.64 -13.91
CA GLN A 149 11.45 7.98 -12.52
C GLN A 149 11.04 6.75 -11.71
N VAL A 150 11.50 6.66 -10.45
CA VAL A 150 11.07 5.63 -9.48
C VAL A 150 10.36 6.33 -8.33
N LEU A 151 9.16 5.86 -7.98
CA LEU A 151 8.23 6.46 -7.01
C LEU A 151 8.01 5.50 -5.83
N PRO A 152 8.97 5.39 -4.88
CA PRO A 152 8.75 4.64 -3.64
C PRO A 152 7.74 5.35 -2.75
N VAL A 153 6.95 4.59 -1.98
CA VAL A 153 5.90 5.14 -1.11
C VAL A 153 6.43 5.76 0.18
N SER A 154 7.70 5.58 0.50
CA SER A 154 8.30 6.16 1.72
C SER A 154 9.80 6.42 1.57
N PRO A 155 10.37 7.31 2.42
CA PRO A 155 11.81 7.52 2.49
C PRO A 155 12.59 6.24 2.82
N ALA A 156 12.07 5.37 3.71
CA ALA A 156 12.69 4.11 4.05
C ALA A 156 12.81 3.16 2.83
N LEU A 157 11.74 3.07 2.03
CA LEU A 157 11.76 2.27 0.80
C LEU A 157 12.68 2.88 -0.26
N SER A 158 12.72 4.22 -0.36
CA SER A 158 13.68 4.94 -1.20
C SER A 158 15.14 4.57 -0.86
N GLN A 159 15.47 4.57 0.41
CA GLN A 159 16.81 4.19 0.89
C GLN A 159 17.16 2.76 0.48
N GLY A 160 16.24 1.81 0.63
CA GLY A 160 16.46 0.43 0.24
C GLY A 160 16.67 0.26 -1.28
N ILE A 161 15.92 0.99 -2.10
CA ILE A 161 16.09 1.01 -3.56
C ILE A 161 17.47 1.58 -3.92
N LEU A 162 17.90 2.68 -3.31
CA LEU A 162 19.21 3.31 -3.58
C LEU A 162 20.39 2.41 -3.19
N GLN A 163 20.26 1.54 -2.19
CA GLN A 163 21.27 0.52 -1.87
C GLN A 163 21.45 -0.51 -3.00
N ILE A 164 20.41 -0.73 -3.82
CA ILE A 164 20.46 -1.65 -4.96
C ILE A 164 20.86 -0.91 -6.23
N ALA A 165 20.27 0.25 -6.47
CA ALA A 165 20.34 1.06 -7.68
C ALA A 165 20.70 2.52 -7.36
N PRO A 166 22.00 2.83 -7.07
CA PRO A 166 22.41 4.16 -6.61
C PRO A 166 22.16 5.29 -7.61
N LYS A 167 21.96 4.98 -8.89
CA LYS A 167 21.68 5.95 -9.95
C LYS A 167 20.20 6.09 -10.28
N ALA A 168 19.31 5.42 -9.55
CA ALA A 168 17.87 5.55 -9.76
C ALA A 168 17.41 7.00 -9.47
N LYS A 169 16.55 7.54 -10.32
CA LYS A 169 15.94 8.85 -10.13
C LYS A 169 14.71 8.70 -9.24
N ILE A 170 14.81 9.10 -7.99
CA ILE A 170 13.79 8.89 -6.96
C ILE A 170 12.94 10.14 -6.75
N THR A 171 11.63 9.96 -6.66
CA THR A 171 10.68 10.89 -6.06
C THR A 171 9.75 10.11 -5.13
N VAL A 172 9.75 10.39 -3.84
CA VAL A 172 8.85 9.73 -2.89
C VAL A 172 7.42 10.20 -3.15
N VAL A 173 6.53 9.24 -3.45
CA VAL A 173 5.09 9.47 -3.64
C VAL A 173 4.33 8.57 -2.67
N PRO A 174 3.77 9.14 -1.58
CA PRO A 174 3.09 8.37 -0.53
C PRO A 174 1.84 7.64 -1.02
N ASN A 175 1.39 6.65 -0.24
CA ASN A 175 0.07 6.08 -0.43
C ASN A 175 -1.03 7.10 -0.05
N ILE A 176 -2.20 6.94 -0.68
CA ILE A 176 -3.39 7.72 -0.38
C ILE A 176 -3.99 7.22 0.93
N ILE A 177 -4.36 8.16 1.79
CA ILE A 177 -5.14 7.91 3.00
C ILE A 177 -6.58 8.33 2.73
N ASP A 178 -7.50 7.39 2.89
CA ASP A 178 -8.92 7.62 2.62
C ASP A 178 -9.55 8.64 3.56
N GLU A 179 -10.66 9.21 3.13
CA GLU A 179 -11.51 10.01 4.00
C GLU A 179 -12.22 9.10 5.02
N ILE A 180 -12.37 9.59 6.24
CA ILE A 180 -13.05 8.89 7.34
C ILE A 180 -14.44 9.48 7.49
N ASP A 181 -15.44 8.61 7.55
CA ASP A 181 -16.81 9.00 7.86
C ASP A 181 -17.05 8.96 9.38
N PHE A 182 -17.35 10.11 9.97
CA PHE A 182 -17.66 10.28 11.39
C PHE A 182 -19.17 10.30 11.67
N SER A 183 -20.02 10.05 10.70
CA SER A 183 -21.48 10.28 10.81
C SER A 183 -22.17 9.42 11.87
N LYS A 184 -21.58 8.30 12.28
CA LYS A 184 -22.19 7.37 13.25
C LYS A 184 -21.14 6.70 14.15
N PRO A 185 -20.40 7.43 14.99
CA PRO A 185 -19.52 6.79 15.96
C PRO A 185 -20.36 6.00 16.97
N LYS A 186 -19.99 4.74 17.17
CA LYS A 186 -20.51 3.91 18.26
C LYS A 186 -19.51 3.97 19.39
N GLU A 187 -19.91 4.50 20.54
CA GLU A 187 -19.05 4.48 21.71
C GLU A 187 -19.03 3.06 22.31
N PHE A 188 -17.83 2.55 22.54
CA PHE A 188 -17.65 1.33 23.35
C PHE A 188 -17.70 1.71 24.84
N SER A 189 -18.25 0.81 25.66
CA SER A 189 -18.30 0.98 27.12
C SER A 189 -16.93 0.86 27.79
N SER A 190 -15.95 0.34 27.07
CA SER A 190 -14.55 0.12 27.49
C SER A 190 -13.58 0.70 26.48
N LYS A 191 -12.32 0.90 26.87
CA LYS A 191 -11.26 1.33 25.94
C LYS A 191 -11.04 0.24 24.89
N SER A 192 -11.22 0.56 23.62
CA SER A 192 -11.14 -0.42 22.51
C SER A 192 -9.88 -0.21 21.67
N PHE A 193 -9.15 -1.30 21.49
CA PHE A 193 -8.01 -1.40 20.57
C PHE A 193 -8.42 -2.07 19.29
N CYS A 194 -7.84 -1.68 18.15
CA CYS A 194 -8.01 -2.39 16.88
C CYS A 194 -6.67 -2.69 16.21
N VAL A 195 -6.65 -3.78 15.45
CA VAL A 195 -5.55 -4.22 14.59
C VAL A 195 -6.12 -4.42 13.20
N VAL A 196 -5.58 -3.72 12.21
CA VAL A 196 -6.08 -3.77 10.82
C VAL A 196 -4.99 -4.31 9.90
N GLY A 197 -5.30 -5.33 9.11
CA GLY A 197 -4.43 -5.92 8.11
C GLY A 197 -4.47 -7.43 8.09
N ASP A 198 -3.84 -8.03 7.08
CA ASP A 198 -3.80 -9.48 6.94
C ASP A 198 -3.18 -10.16 8.16
N VAL A 199 -3.80 -11.27 8.58
CA VAL A 199 -3.32 -12.07 9.71
C VAL A 199 -2.17 -12.96 9.25
N VAL A 200 -0.95 -12.48 9.49
CA VAL A 200 0.31 -13.14 9.14
C VAL A 200 1.27 -12.97 10.32
N PHE A 201 1.36 -13.95 11.19
CA PHE A 201 2.11 -13.84 12.45
C PHE A 201 3.60 -13.54 12.23
N SER A 202 4.21 -14.13 11.21
CA SER A 202 5.62 -13.88 10.87
C SER A 202 5.92 -12.43 10.47
N ILE A 203 4.92 -11.69 10.00
CA ILE A 203 5.07 -10.31 9.50
C ILE A 203 4.32 -9.32 10.39
N LYS A 204 3.03 -9.54 10.63
CA LYS A 204 2.16 -8.58 11.34
C LYS A 204 2.15 -8.78 12.84
N ARG A 205 2.66 -9.94 13.33
CA ARG A 205 2.89 -10.24 14.75
C ARG A 205 1.65 -10.09 15.64
N GLN A 206 0.47 -10.49 15.13
CA GLN A 206 -0.79 -10.45 15.90
C GLN A 206 -0.73 -11.34 17.15
N ASP A 207 0.06 -12.42 17.12
CA ASP A 207 0.34 -13.27 18.28
C ASP A 207 1.05 -12.51 19.42
N ILE A 208 1.98 -11.61 19.09
CA ILE A 208 2.67 -10.76 20.07
C ILE A 208 1.69 -9.69 20.60
N ILE A 209 0.91 -9.07 19.72
CA ILE A 209 -0.12 -8.11 20.12
C ILE A 209 -1.12 -8.75 21.09
N LEU A 210 -1.57 -9.98 20.78
CA LEU A 210 -2.47 -10.74 21.63
C LEU A 210 -1.88 -11.03 23.02
N LYS A 211 -0.59 -11.45 23.07
CA LYS A 211 0.12 -11.66 24.34
C LYS A 211 0.22 -10.40 25.18
N ALA A 212 0.57 -9.29 24.54
CA ALA A 212 0.68 -7.99 25.19
C ALA A 212 -0.69 -7.53 25.75
N PHE A 213 -1.74 -7.64 24.95
CA PHE A 213 -3.10 -7.25 25.34
C PHE A 213 -3.63 -8.06 26.53
N ARG A 214 -3.37 -9.35 26.59
CA ARG A 214 -3.76 -10.20 27.73
C ARG A 214 -3.12 -9.83 29.06
N GLN A 215 -2.13 -8.93 29.09
CA GLN A 215 -1.55 -8.38 30.30
C GLN A 215 -2.26 -7.11 30.79
N LEU A 216 -3.29 -6.67 30.08
CA LEU A 216 -4.16 -5.56 30.49
C LEU A 216 -5.34 -6.07 31.32
N PRO A 217 -5.99 -5.19 32.13
CA PRO A 217 -7.20 -5.55 32.85
C PRO A 217 -8.36 -5.87 31.87
N SER A 218 -8.81 -7.10 31.82
CA SER A 218 -9.83 -7.59 30.86
C SER A 218 -11.20 -6.86 30.99
N THR A 219 -11.50 -6.33 32.16
CA THR A 219 -12.76 -5.58 32.41
C THR A 219 -12.73 -4.12 31.91
N LYS A 220 -11.55 -3.63 31.49
CA LYS A 220 -11.35 -2.22 31.09
C LYS A 220 -11.11 -2.01 29.61
N CYS A 221 -10.87 -3.07 28.84
CA CYS A 221 -10.47 -2.94 27.45
C CYS A 221 -10.94 -4.11 26.56
N GLU A 222 -11.08 -3.82 25.28
CA GLU A 222 -11.45 -4.75 24.22
C GLU A 222 -10.40 -4.71 23.10
N LEU A 223 -10.26 -5.82 22.35
CA LEU A 223 -9.36 -5.91 21.19
C LEU A 223 -10.10 -6.47 19.99
N HIS A 224 -9.99 -5.78 18.86
CA HIS A 224 -10.63 -6.15 17.61
C HIS A 224 -9.59 -6.37 16.51
N PHE A 225 -9.63 -7.55 15.87
CA PHE A 225 -8.79 -7.85 14.70
C PHE A 225 -9.64 -7.78 13.42
N TYR A 226 -9.21 -6.95 12.47
CA TYR A 226 -9.82 -6.77 11.15
C TYR A 226 -8.85 -7.23 10.07
N GLY A 227 -9.17 -8.34 9.39
CA GLY A 227 -8.37 -8.87 8.30
C GLY A 227 -8.50 -10.39 8.16
N GLY A 228 -8.24 -10.86 6.96
CA GLY A 228 -8.07 -12.27 6.64
C GLY A 228 -6.59 -12.65 6.61
N GLY A 229 -6.27 -13.86 6.18
CA GLY A 229 -4.89 -14.27 5.98
C GLY A 229 -4.60 -15.70 6.40
N PRO A 230 -3.38 -16.19 6.15
CA PRO A 230 -3.05 -17.60 6.37
C PRO A 230 -3.07 -18.04 7.83
N ASP A 231 -2.91 -17.12 8.79
CA ASP A 231 -2.94 -17.44 10.22
C ASP A 231 -4.29 -17.07 10.89
N LEU A 232 -5.36 -16.74 10.11
CA LEU A 232 -6.65 -16.35 10.66
C LEU A 232 -7.26 -17.44 11.56
N GLU A 233 -7.30 -18.69 11.11
CA GLU A 233 -7.83 -19.81 11.90
C GLU A 233 -7.06 -20.01 13.20
N LYS A 234 -5.73 -19.85 13.17
CA LYS A 234 -4.90 -19.89 14.39
C LYS A 234 -5.25 -18.76 15.35
N LEU A 235 -5.45 -17.54 14.85
CA LEU A 235 -5.83 -16.40 15.67
C LEU A 235 -7.20 -16.65 16.32
N GLN A 236 -8.18 -17.11 15.56
CA GLN A 236 -9.52 -17.48 16.06
C GLN A 236 -9.44 -18.56 17.14
N ALA A 237 -8.64 -19.62 16.91
CA ALA A 237 -8.44 -20.68 17.91
C ALA A 237 -7.79 -20.17 19.20
N LEU A 238 -6.79 -19.27 19.07
CA LEU A 238 -6.11 -18.67 20.21
C LEU A 238 -7.03 -17.76 21.04
N THR A 239 -8.01 -17.11 20.42
CA THR A 239 -8.89 -16.13 21.08
C THR A 239 -10.25 -16.67 21.47
N LYS A 240 -10.52 -17.94 21.21
CA LYS A 240 -11.85 -18.61 21.38
C LYS A 240 -12.50 -18.40 22.75
N HIS A 241 -11.71 -18.25 23.80
CA HIS A 241 -12.19 -18.15 25.18
C HIS A 241 -12.03 -16.73 25.78
N ASP A 242 -11.54 -15.77 25.00
CA ASP A 242 -11.37 -14.40 25.44
C ASP A 242 -12.65 -13.60 25.14
N LEU A 243 -13.43 -13.26 26.17
CA LEU A 243 -14.71 -12.57 26.00
C LEU A 243 -14.58 -11.11 25.53
N ASN A 244 -13.40 -10.52 25.67
CA ASN A 244 -13.09 -9.12 25.31
C ASN A 244 -12.22 -9.03 24.04
N ILE A 245 -12.17 -10.12 23.24
CA ILE A 245 -11.43 -10.13 21.96
C ILE A 245 -12.38 -10.56 20.84
N THR A 246 -12.41 -9.80 19.77
CA THR A 246 -13.21 -10.08 18.57
C THR A 246 -12.34 -10.19 17.34
N VAL A 247 -12.47 -11.30 16.61
CA VAL A 247 -11.79 -11.52 15.32
C VAL A 247 -12.84 -11.44 14.21
N HIS A 248 -12.88 -10.31 13.48
CA HIS A 248 -13.88 -10.04 12.45
C HIS A 248 -13.63 -10.80 11.14
N GLY A 249 -12.39 -11.29 10.93
CA GLY A 249 -12.01 -11.89 9.66
C GLY A 249 -11.87 -10.83 8.53
N ARG A 250 -11.93 -11.31 7.29
CA ARG A 250 -11.83 -10.44 6.11
C ARG A 250 -13.14 -9.70 5.88
N ILE A 251 -13.10 -8.37 5.97
CA ILE A 251 -14.19 -7.47 5.67
C ILE A 251 -13.72 -6.39 4.69
N THR A 252 -14.64 -5.64 4.10
CA THR A 252 -14.29 -4.58 3.13
C THR A 252 -13.58 -3.41 3.82
N ASN A 253 -12.72 -2.71 3.07
CA ASN A 253 -12.02 -1.53 3.60
C ASN A 253 -13.00 -0.45 4.07
N GLU A 254 -14.11 -0.27 3.38
CA GLU A 254 -15.18 0.65 3.75
C GLU A 254 -15.72 0.37 5.15
N ILE A 255 -16.03 -0.89 5.48
CA ILE A 255 -16.50 -1.29 6.81
C ILE A 255 -15.42 -1.05 7.87
N VAL A 256 -14.15 -1.32 7.53
CA VAL A 256 -13.03 -1.03 8.45
C VAL A 256 -12.97 0.46 8.75
N LEU A 257 -12.98 1.32 7.71
CA LEU A 257 -12.91 2.78 7.87
C LEU A 257 -14.06 3.33 8.70
N HIS A 258 -15.29 2.83 8.49
CA HIS A 258 -16.45 3.18 9.31
C HIS A 258 -16.32 2.73 10.77
N SER A 259 -15.58 1.65 11.03
CA SER A 259 -15.40 1.13 12.39
C SER A 259 -14.31 1.87 13.17
N LEU A 260 -13.31 2.45 12.48
CA LEU A 260 -12.18 3.10 13.14
C LEU A 260 -12.59 4.16 14.18
N PRO A 261 -13.49 5.12 13.89
CA PRO A 261 -13.85 6.17 14.87
C PRO A 261 -14.40 5.63 16.20
N ASN A 262 -14.86 4.39 16.22
CA ASN A 262 -15.38 3.73 17.41
C ASN A 262 -14.27 3.31 18.39
N HIS A 263 -13.06 3.03 17.89
CA HIS A 263 -11.94 2.57 18.72
C HIS A 263 -11.19 3.74 19.38
N HIS A 264 -10.36 3.40 20.37
CA HIS A 264 -9.48 4.36 21.07
C HIS A 264 -8.07 4.32 20.53
N ALA A 265 -7.61 3.13 20.10
CA ALA A 265 -6.26 2.96 19.58
C ALA A 265 -6.17 1.90 18.50
N HIS A 266 -5.25 2.14 17.57
CA HIS A 266 -4.80 1.17 16.58
C HIS A 266 -3.42 0.64 16.96
N VAL A 267 -3.20 -0.67 16.78
CA VAL A 267 -1.90 -1.30 17.09
C VAL A 267 -1.33 -1.92 15.82
N GLN A 268 -0.15 -1.44 15.41
CA GLN A 268 0.63 -2.01 14.32
C GLN A 268 2.04 -2.36 14.81
N PHE A 269 2.27 -3.64 15.11
CA PHE A 269 3.55 -4.12 15.66
C PHE A 269 4.30 -5.03 14.69
N SER A 270 4.12 -4.81 13.38
CA SER A 270 4.70 -5.61 12.29
C SER A 270 6.23 -5.74 12.41
N ALA A 271 6.81 -6.80 11.85
CA ALA A 271 8.27 -6.95 11.74
C ALA A 271 8.86 -5.86 10.84
N TYR A 272 8.16 -5.54 9.76
CA TYR A 272 8.51 -4.48 8.81
C TYR A 272 7.25 -3.92 8.14
N GLU A 273 7.30 -2.67 7.72
CA GLU A 273 6.20 -1.96 7.04
C GLU A 273 6.76 -0.90 6.10
N THR A 274 6.27 -0.87 4.86
CA THR A 274 6.72 0.11 3.85
C THR A 274 6.16 1.50 4.06
N PHE A 275 4.89 1.59 4.47
CA PHE A 275 4.21 2.87 4.66
C PHE A 275 3.37 2.90 5.94
N GLY A 276 2.50 1.92 6.17
CA GLY A 276 1.63 1.87 7.34
C GLY A 276 0.31 2.63 7.14
N ILE A 277 -0.39 2.36 6.04
CA ILE A 277 -1.68 2.96 5.69
C ILE A 277 -2.64 2.90 6.88
N ALA A 278 -2.83 1.70 7.47
CA ALA A 278 -3.77 1.52 8.59
C ALA A 278 -3.46 2.39 9.83
N THR A 279 -2.17 2.63 10.10
CA THR A 279 -1.76 3.53 11.20
C THR A 279 -2.20 4.97 10.91
N LEU A 280 -2.04 5.44 9.69
CA LEU A 280 -2.39 6.81 9.30
C LEU A 280 -3.92 6.98 9.17
N GLU A 281 -4.63 5.97 8.66
CA GLU A 281 -6.10 5.94 8.66
C GLU A 281 -6.65 6.00 10.08
N ALA A 282 -6.07 5.25 11.01
CA ALA A 282 -6.44 5.29 12.42
C ALA A 282 -6.19 6.68 13.03
N ARG A 283 -5.04 7.31 12.76
CA ARG A 283 -4.77 8.68 13.21
C ARG A 283 -5.74 9.70 12.60
N LYS A 284 -6.10 9.54 11.34
CA LYS A 284 -7.13 10.35 10.67
C LYS A 284 -8.50 10.15 11.30
N ALA A 285 -8.78 8.96 11.81
CA ALA A 285 -10.00 8.63 12.55
C ALA A 285 -10.01 9.10 14.02
N GLY A 286 -8.95 9.78 14.47
CA GLY A 286 -8.84 10.28 15.85
C GLY A 286 -8.47 9.21 16.87
N LEU A 287 -7.80 8.13 16.47
CA LEU A 287 -7.31 7.10 17.37
C LEU A 287 -5.87 7.40 17.80
N TRP A 288 -5.48 6.94 18.98
CA TRP A 288 -4.08 6.70 19.28
C TRP A 288 -3.54 5.62 18.34
N ALA A 289 -2.28 5.69 17.98
CA ALA A 289 -1.62 4.62 17.26
C ALA A 289 -0.40 4.12 18.03
N ILE A 290 -0.21 2.80 18.11
CA ILE A 290 1.04 2.20 18.55
C ILE A 290 1.72 1.65 17.32
N SER A 291 2.96 2.07 17.06
CA SER A 291 3.71 1.68 15.87
C SER A 291 5.21 1.57 16.17
N ARG A 292 5.99 1.12 15.19
CA ARG A 292 7.46 1.11 15.25
C ARG A 292 8.04 2.29 14.49
N ALA A 293 9.09 2.89 15.03
CA ALA A 293 9.73 4.09 14.46
C ALA A 293 10.39 3.82 13.09
N SER A 294 10.74 2.57 12.79
CA SER A 294 11.32 2.15 11.51
C SER A 294 10.33 2.14 10.33
N PHE A 295 9.03 2.30 10.57
CA PHE A 295 8.02 2.25 9.51
C PHE A 295 7.93 3.53 8.71
N GLY A 296 7.49 3.43 7.44
CA GLY A 296 7.28 4.57 6.57
C GLY A 296 6.30 5.60 7.13
N SER A 297 5.31 5.17 7.94
CA SER A 297 4.38 6.05 8.66
C SER A 297 5.07 7.02 9.63
N SER A 298 6.28 6.72 10.11
CA SER A 298 7.03 7.62 11.00
C SER A 298 7.31 8.99 10.38
N SER A 299 7.43 9.07 9.05
CA SER A 299 7.61 10.32 8.32
C SER A 299 6.38 11.25 8.36
N TYR A 300 5.23 10.72 8.75
CA TYR A 300 3.93 11.42 8.83
C TYR A 300 3.34 11.37 10.24
N ALA A 301 4.10 10.83 11.20
CA ALA A 301 3.64 10.68 12.57
C ALA A 301 3.45 12.04 13.26
N ASP A 302 2.49 12.09 14.15
CA ASP A 302 2.19 13.22 15.01
C ASP A 302 2.23 12.81 16.49
N LYS A 303 1.80 13.68 17.38
CA LYS A 303 1.74 13.43 18.84
C LYS A 303 0.80 12.29 19.23
N GLY A 304 -0.06 11.83 18.34
CA GLY A 304 -0.98 10.71 18.57
C GLY A 304 -0.37 9.33 18.30
N VAL A 305 0.95 9.23 18.03
CA VAL A 305 1.65 7.96 17.85
C VAL A 305 2.55 7.67 19.03
N LEU A 306 2.36 6.52 19.66
CA LEU A 306 3.24 5.95 20.70
C LEU A 306 4.16 4.91 20.02
N TRP A 307 5.45 5.01 20.31
CA TRP A 307 6.44 4.11 19.72
C TRP A 307 6.71 2.93 20.63
N ALA A 308 6.82 1.72 20.03
CA ALA A 308 7.13 0.49 20.73
C ALA A 308 7.99 -0.42 19.84
N GLU A 309 9.23 -0.68 20.23
CA GLU A 309 10.16 -1.51 19.48
C GLU A 309 10.21 -2.97 19.97
N ASN A 310 9.75 -3.23 21.20
CA ASN A 310 9.71 -4.54 21.83
C ASN A 310 8.38 -4.77 22.58
N GLU A 311 8.15 -6.00 23.03
CA GLU A 311 6.91 -6.41 23.71
C GLU A 311 6.67 -5.61 25.01
N GLY A 312 7.72 -5.31 25.79
CA GLY A 312 7.61 -4.55 27.03
C GLY A 312 7.14 -3.11 26.77
N GLU A 313 7.68 -2.46 25.73
CA GLU A 313 7.26 -1.13 25.31
C GLU A 313 5.83 -1.14 24.75
N LEU A 314 5.45 -2.21 24.01
CA LEU A 314 4.09 -2.39 23.52
C LEU A 314 3.08 -2.45 24.68
N ILE A 315 3.37 -3.26 25.70
CA ILE A 315 2.52 -3.34 26.91
C ILE A 315 2.43 -2.00 27.62
N LYS A 316 3.56 -1.29 27.76
CA LYS A 316 3.62 0.03 28.38
C LYS A 316 2.76 1.05 27.61
N ALA A 317 2.88 1.08 26.27
CA ALA A 317 2.09 1.96 25.40
C ALA A 317 0.59 1.64 25.51
N MET A 318 0.21 0.36 25.48
CA MET A 318 -1.18 -0.06 25.65
C MET A 318 -1.75 0.38 27.02
N ARG A 319 -1.00 0.19 28.11
CA ARG A 319 -1.40 0.65 29.46
C ARG A 319 -1.57 2.15 29.52
N GLN A 320 -0.67 2.91 28.91
CA GLN A 320 -0.77 4.37 28.84
C GLN A 320 -2.06 4.82 28.16
N ILE A 321 -2.49 4.18 27.08
CA ILE A 321 -3.72 4.50 26.35
C ILE A 321 -4.97 4.30 27.21
N LEU A 322 -4.97 3.38 28.17
CA LEU A 322 -6.12 3.19 29.06
C LEU A 322 -6.43 4.45 29.90
N GLU A 323 -5.43 5.27 30.16
CA GLU A 323 -5.53 6.49 30.97
C GLU A 323 -5.67 7.78 30.12
N LEU A 324 -5.52 7.67 28.78
CA LEU A 324 -5.57 8.82 27.89
C LEU A 324 -6.96 9.01 27.27
N GLU A 325 -7.35 10.26 27.07
CA GLU A 325 -8.48 10.64 26.22
C GLU A 325 -8.08 10.49 24.73
N LYS A 326 -9.06 10.50 23.81
CA LYS A 326 -8.77 10.44 22.37
C LYS A 326 -7.90 11.64 21.96
N PRO A 327 -6.91 11.42 21.07
CA PRO A 327 -6.06 12.49 20.59
C PRO A 327 -6.79 13.34 19.53
N GLU A 328 -6.25 14.50 19.21
CA GLU A 328 -6.73 15.31 18.09
C GLU A 328 -6.63 14.57 16.77
N ILE A 329 -7.59 14.81 15.90
CA ILE A 329 -7.62 14.27 14.54
C ILE A 329 -6.51 14.91 13.70
N ASN A 330 -5.77 14.10 12.94
CA ASN A 330 -4.84 14.59 11.96
C ASN A 330 -5.43 14.40 10.55
N PRO A 331 -5.73 15.46 9.80
CA PRO A 331 -6.38 15.35 8.50
C PRO A 331 -5.49 14.78 7.39
N PHE A 332 -4.14 14.82 7.56
CA PHE A 332 -3.18 14.37 6.54
C PHE A 332 -3.49 14.93 5.14
N GLU A 333 -3.75 16.23 5.02
CA GLU A 333 -4.20 16.89 3.78
C GLU A 333 -3.32 16.57 2.55
N GLY A 334 -2.01 16.44 2.74
CA GLY A 334 -1.06 16.09 1.68
C GLY A 334 -1.18 14.66 1.14
N LEU A 335 -1.88 13.76 1.86
CA LEU A 335 -2.05 12.34 1.53
C LEU A 335 -3.41 12.02 0.91
N SER A 336 -4.21 13.03 0.58
CA SER A 336 -5.49 12.86 -0.13
C SER A 336 -5.30 12.39 -1.57
N ALA A 337 -6.34 11.77 -2.16
CA ALA A 337 -6.32 11.33 -3.57
C ALA A 337 -5.94 12.49 -4.51
N ALA A 338 -6.52 13.67 -4.31
CA ALA A 338 -6.19 14.84 -5.12
C ALA A 338 -4.73 15.31 -4.93
N GLY A 339 -4.20 15.25 -3.71
CA GLY A 339 -2.81 15.61 -3.40
C GLY A 339 -1.81 14.68 -4.07
N ILE A 340 -1.99 13.39 -3.91
CA ILE A 340 -1.13 12.35 -4.49
C ILE A 340 -1.28 12.29 -6.02
N GLY A 341 -2.51 12.40 -6.55
CA GLY A 341 -2.75 12.46 -7.99
C GLY A 341 -1.95 13.59 -8.66
N ARG A 342 -1.95 14.80 -8.07
CA ARG A 342 -1.13 15.92 -8.57
C ARG A 342 0.38 15.62 -8.53
N GLN A 343 0.86 14.89 -7.52
CA GLN A 343 2.28 14.49 -7.46
C GLN A 343 2.62 13.51 -8.58
N ILE A 344 1.78 12.51 -8.83
CA ILE A 344 1.97 11.53 -9.91
C ILE A 344 1.93 12.25 -11.28
N GLN A 345 0.98 13.15 -11.51
CA GLN A 345 0.89 13.92 -12.75
C GLN A 345 2.13 14.77 -13.01
N LYS A 346 2.71 15.39 -11.95
CA LYS A 346 4.01 16.11 -12.09
C LYS A 346 5.12 15.17 -12.55
N CYS A 347 5.15 13.92 -12.05
CA CYS A 347 6.13 12.93 -12.49
C CYS A 347 5.93 12.55 -13.96
N TYR A 348 4.69 12.41 -14.44
CA TYR A 348 4.40 12.17 -15.86
C TYR A 348 4.88 13.32 -16.72
N ASN A 349 4.54 14.56 -16.37
CA ASN A 349 4.96 15.76 -17.13
C ASN A 349 6.48 15.97 -17.18
N ALA A 350 7.21 15.45 -16.18
CA ALA A 350 8.68 15.53 -16.17
C ALA A 350 9.36 14.48 -17.06
N VAL A 351 8.63 13.48 -17.54
CA VAL A 351 9.14 12.35 -18.35
C VAL A 351 8.75 12.49 -19.81
N LEU A 352 7.65 13.15 -20.09
CA LEU A 352 7.08 13.40 -21.42
C LEU A 352 7.51 14.76 -21.98
#